data_ff4068a1eff74d75c1c595e6af1a5096
#
_entry.id   ff4068a1eff74d75c1c595e6af1a5096
#
_cell.length_a   1.000
_cell.length_b   1.000
_cell.length_c   1.000
_cell.angle_alpha   90.00
_cell.angle_beta   90.00
_cell.angle_gamma   90.00
#
_symmetry.space_group_name_H-M   'P 1'
#
loop_
_entity.id
_entity.type
_entity.pdbx_description
1 polymer ?
#
loop_
_entity_poly.entity_id
_entity_poly.type
_entity_poly.pdbx_seq_one_letter_code
_entity_poly.pdbx_strand_id
1 'polypeptide(L)'
;MELRSLNVGAIVPVSDMDASRAFYEGTLGLEGEPAPGGYVLQAGGETRIFLLDVAAYAGRADWPLASFRTDDLAATVDDLVARGVQLEIMGEGDPYRTDERGIADVGDMLIAWFRDPDRQVISVFQLT
;
A
#
# COMPACT_ATOMS: atom_id res chain seq x y z
N MET A 1 11.64 -25.27 -12.82
CA MET A 1 10.51 -24.30 -12.84
C MET A 1 11.03 -22.94 -13.29
N GLU A 2 10.35 -22.34 -14.24
CA GLU A 2 10.69 -21.00 -14.70
C GLU A 2 9.92 -19.96 -13.86
N LEU A 3 10.61 -18.89 -13.44
CA LEU A 3 10.00 -17.84 -12.61
C LEU A 3 8.76 -17.23 -13.27
N ARG A 4 8.74 -17.09 -14.59
CA ARG A 4 7.59 -16.50 -15.30
C ARG A 4 6.30 -17.29 -15.15
N SER A 5 6.36 -18.53 -14.70
CA SER A 5 5.18 -19.37 -14.46
C SER A 5 4.76 -19.39 -12.98
N LEU A 6 5.49 -18.70 -12.12
CA LEU A 6 5.24 -18.67 -10.68
C LEU A 6 4.52 -17.37 -10.30
N ASN A 7 3.65 -17.46 -9.30
CA ASN A 7 3.01 -16.27 -8.74
C ASN A 7 4.03 -15.44 -7.95
N VAL A 8 3.83 -14.14 -7.91
CA VAL A 8 4.65 -13.22 -7.14
C VAL A 8 3.75 -12.31 -6.32
N GLY A 9 4.19 -11.96 -5.14
CA GLY A 9 3.44 -11.07 -4.26
C GLY A 9 4.34 -10.10 -3.52
N ALA A 10 3.73 -9.06 -2.93
CA ALA A 10 4.42 -8.09 -2.12
C ALA A 10 4.67 -8.65 -0.71
N ILE A 11 5.79 -8.28 -0.13
CA ILE A 11 6.13 -8.59 1.26
C ILE A 11 6.30 -7.28 2.02
N VAL A 12 5.54 -7.13 3.10
CA VAL A 12 5.56 -5.94 3.94
C VAL A 12 5.98 -6.37 5.36
N PRO A 13 7.19 -6.00 5.81
CA PRO A 13 7.59 -6.33 7.19
C PRO A 13 6.81 -5.48 8.18
N VAL A 14 6.49 -6.04 9.34
CA VAL A 14 5.73 -5.36 10.38
C VAL A 14 6.40 -5.52 11.74
N SER A 15 6.30 -4.48 12.58
CA SER A 15 6.83 -4.50 13.94
C SER A 15 5.79 -4.90 14.98
N ASP A 16 4.50 -4.69 14.67
CA ASP A 16 3.37 -5.00 15.54
C ASP A 16 2.26 -5.58 14.66
N MET A 17 2.10 -6.91 14.70
CA MET A 17 1.14 -7.58 13.83
C MET A 17 -0.30 -7.16 14.14
N ASP A 18 -0.66 -6.94 15.41
CA ASP A 18 -2.02 -6.52 15.76
C ASP A 18 -2.34 -5.14 15.20
N ALA A 19 -1.41 -4.19 15.32
CA ALA A 19 -1.58 -2.84 14.77
C ALA A 19 -1.66 -2.89 13.24
N SER A 20 -0.81 -3.70 12.60
CA SER A 20 -0.81 -3.86 11.14
C SER A 20 -2.09 -4.48 10.63
N ARG A 21 -2.60 -5.52 11.30
CA ARG A 21 -3.88 -6.11 10.93
C ARG A 21 -5.03 -5.13 11.12
N ALA A 22 -5.04 -4.36 12.21
CA ALA A 22 -6.05 -3.34 12.43
C ALA A 22 -6.07 -2.32 11.28
N PHE A 23 -4.91 -1.97 10.74
CA PHE A 23 -4.81 -1.05 9.62
C PHE A 23 -5.22 -1.72 8.30
N TYR A 24 -4.56 -2.81 7.92
CA TYR A 24 -4.80 -3.43 6.60
C TYR A 24 -6.17 -4.08 6.48
N GLU A 25 -6.64 -4.76 7.52
CA GLU A 25 -7.97 -5.35 7.53
C GLU A 25 -9.05 -4.37 7.98
N GLY A 26 -8.82 -3.70 9.10
CA GLY A 26 -9.83 -2.83 9.71
C GLY A 26 -10.03 -1.53 8.97
N THR A 27 -8.95 -0.83 8.65
CA THR A 27 -9.02 0.47 7.98
C THR A 27 -9.13 0.32 6.46
N LEU A 28 -8.23 -0.46 5.85
CA LEU A 28 -8.21 -0.63 4.39
C LEU A 28 -9.25 -1.62 3.89
N GLY A 29 -9.76 -2.50 4.74
CA GLY A 29 -10.80 -3.45 4.37
C GLY A 29 -10.32 -4.70 3.63
N LEU A 30 -9.02 -5.00 3.67
CA LEU A 30 -8.50 -6.22 3.09
C LEU A 30 -8.85 -7.41 3.98
N GLU A 31 -8.97 -8.59 3.37
CA GLU A 31 -9.23 -9.82 4.11
C GLU A 31 -7.99 -10.70 4.11
N GLY A 32 -7.76 -11.40 5.22
CA GLY A 32 -6.58 -12.23 5.32
C GLY A 32 -6.70 -13.35 6.33
N GLU A 33 -5.61 -14.09 6.46
CA GLU A 33 -5.52 -15.22 7.38
C GLU A 33 -4.07 -15.43 7.83
N PRO A 34 -3.88 -16.05 9.00
CA PRO A 34 -2.53 -16.39 9.47
C PRO A 34 -1.80 -17.28 8.49
N ALA A 35 -0.48 -17.08 8.40
CA ALA A 35 0.41 -17.88 7.56
C ALA A 35 1.74 -18.07 8.30
N PRO A 36 2.53 -19.08 7.94
CA PRO A 36 3.85 -19.27 8.56
C PRO A 36 4.71 -18.00 8.42
N GLY A 37 5.19 -17.49 9.56
CA GLY A 37 6.02 -16.28 9.61
C GLY A 37 5.27 -14.97 9.54
N GLY A 38 3.93 -14.99 9.50
CA GLY A 38 3.16 -13.75 9.47
C GLY A 38 1.69 -13.93 9.11
N TYR A 39 1.22 -13.09 8.19
CA TYR A 39 -0.20 -13.00 7.86
C TYR A 39 -0.34 -12.67 6.38
N VAL A 40 -1.21 -13.38 5.66
CA VAL A 40 -1.43 -13.14 4.23
C VAL A 40 -2.74 -12.38 4.03
N LEU A 41 -2.67 -11.28 3.25
CA LEU A 41 -3.82 -10.46 2.88
C LEU A 41 -4.19 -10.73 1.44
N GLN A 42 -5.48 -10.85 1.17
CA GLN A 42 -6.02 -11.01 -0.18
C GLN A 42 -6.35 -9.61 -0.74
N ALA A 43 -5.94 -9.35 -1.97
CA ALA A 43 -6.31 -8.17 -2.72
C ALA A 43 -7.04 -8.58 -3.99
N GLY A 44 -7.18 -7.69 -4.97
CA GLY A 44 -7.94 -7.97 -6.18
C GLY A 44 -7.39 -9.15 -6.98
N GLY A 45 -8.29 -9.96 -7.53
CA GLY A 45 -7.92 -11.16 -8.27
C GLY A 45 -7.20 -12.16 -7.37
N GLU A 46 -6.03 -12.62 -7.80
CA GLU A 46 -5.19 -13.53 -7.03
C GLU A 46 -3.99 -12.83 -6.39
N THR A 47 -4.03 -11.49 -6.31
CA THR A 47 -2.93 -10.75 -5.72
C THR A 47 -2.97 -10.79 -4.20
N ARG A 48 -1.80 -10.74 -3.59
CA ARG A 48 -1.64 -10.91 -2.16
C ARG A 48 -0.54 -10.01 -1.62
N ILE A 49 -0.70 -9.64 -0.34
CA ILE A 49 0.33 -8.98 0.44
C ILE A 49 0.63 -9.89 1.63
N PHE A 50 1.91 -10.23 1.83
CA PHE A 50 2.34 -10.99 2.99
C PHE A 50 2.88 -10.03 4.04
N LEU A 51 2.27 -10.01 5.22
CA LEU A 51 2.78 -9.27 6.36
C LEU A 51 3.80 -10.16 7.06
N LEU A 52 5.07 -9.79 6.97
CA LEU A 52 6.18 -10.53 7.55
C LEU A 52 6.44 -10.05 8.97
N ASP A 53 6.29 -10.92 9.95
CA ASP A 53 6.45 -10.57 11.36
C ASP A 53 7.93 -10.53 11.75
N VAL A 54 8.64 -9.51 11.25
CA VAL A 54 10.06 -9.28 11.55
C VAL A 54 10.29 -7.78 11.77
N ALA A 55 10.27 -7.37 13.04
CA ALA A 55 10.40 -5.96 13.41
C ALA A 55 11.70 -5.32 12.90
N ALA A 56 12.78 -6.09 12.80
CA ALA A 56 14.08 -5.59 12.34
C ALA A 56 14.05 -5.06 10.91
N TYR A 57 13.10 -5.49 10.08
CA TYR A 57 12.98 -5.04 8.70
C TYR A 57 11.96 -3.92 8.50
N ALA A 58 11.09 -3.70 9.50
CA ALA A 58 10.01 -2.72 9.36
C ALA A 58 10.55 -1.29 9.31
N GLY A 59 9.95 -0.45 8.47
CA GLY A 59 10.26 0.98 8.40
C GLY A 59 11.58 1.34 7.73
N ARG A 60 12.21 0.42 7.02
CA ARG A 60 13.54 0.65 6.40
C ARG A 60 13.49 1.20 4.98
N ALA A 61 12.37 1.01 4.27
CA ALA A 61 12.26 1.43 2.88
C ALA A 61 11.63 2.82 2.76
N ASP A 62 12.15 3.63 1.83
CA ASP A 62 11.63 4.96 1.55
C ASP A 62 10.72 4.98 0.31
N TRP A 63 10.46 3.83 -0.28
CA TRP A 63 9.64 3.69 -1.49
C TRP A 63 8.42 2.81 -1.21
N PRO A 64 7.42 2.81 -2.10
CA PRO A 64 6.24 1.97 -1.92
C PRO A 64 6.59 0.48 -1.92
N LEU A 65 6.14 -0.23 -0.88
CA LEU A 65 6.32 -1.68 -0.78
C LEU A 65 5.22 -2.43 -1.52
N ALA A 66 4.08 -1.80 -1.71
CA ALA A 66 2.97 -2.33 -2.48
C ALA A 66 2.28 -1.17 -3.20
N SER A 67 1.72 -1.44 -4.37
CA SER A 67 1.02 -0.44 -5.16
C SER A 67 -0.26 -1.03 -5.71
N PHE A 68 -1.40 -0.41 -5.35
CA PHE A 68 -2.71 -0.84 -5.80
C PHE A 68 -3.07 -0.12 -7.09
N ARG A 69 -3.53 -0.85 -8.10
CA ARG A 69 -4.03 -0.26 -9.33
C ARG A 69 -5.54 -0.07 -9.23
N THR A 70 -6.00 1.11 -9.60
CA THR A 70 -7.43 1.45 -9.66
C THR A 70 -7.77 2.03 -11.04
N ASP A 71 -9.03 1.93 -11.43
CA ASP A 71 -9.54 2.58 -12.64
C ASP A 71 -10.05 4.00 -12.36
N ASP A 72 -10.17 4.38 -11.08
CA ASP A 72 -10.63 5.71 -10.68
C ASP A 72 -9.91 6.11 -9.38
N LEU A 73 -8.80 6.82 -9.52
CA LEU A 73 -7.99 7.22 -8.37
C LEU A 73 -8.73 8.23 -7.48
N ALA A 74 -9.46 9.16 -8.07
CA ALA A 74 -10.20 10.15 -7.30
C ALA A 74 -11.22 9.49 -6.37
N ALA A 75 -11.98 8.53 -6.86
CA ALA A 75 -12.95 7.79 -6.05
C ALA A 75 -12.25 6.93 -4.99
N THR A 76 -11.11 6.33 -5.34
CA THR A 76 -10.32 5.52 -4.39
C THR A 76 -9.77 6.38 -3.27
N VAL A 77 -9.26 7.57 -3.58
CA VAL A 77 -8.77 8.52 -2.56
C VAL A 77 -9.92 8.96 -1.66
N ASP A 78 -11.10 9.26 -2.21
CA ASP A 78 -12.27 9.61 -1.41
C ASP A 78 -12.65 8.48 -0.42
N ASP A 79 -12.60 7.23 -0.88
CA ASP A 79 -12.86 6.07 -0.03
C ASP A 79 -11.81 5.93 1.08
N LEU A 80 -10.54 6.09 0.75
CA LEU A 80 -9.45 6.03 1.72
C LEU A 80 -9.60 7.12 2.80
N VAL A 81 -9.91 8.34 2.39
CA VAL A 81 -10.14 9.45 3.34
C VAL A 81 -11.34 9.16 4.23
N ALA A 82 -12.43 8.62 3.67
CA ALA A 82 -13.62 8.25 4.45
C ALA A 82 -13.30 7.17 5.48
N ARG A 83 -12.31 6.32 5.22
CA ARG A 83 -11.83 5.28 6.14
C ARG A 83 -10.82 5.81 7.17
N GLY A 84 -10.47 7.09 7.13
CA GLY A 84 -9.53 7.70 8.06
C GLY A 84 -8.06 7.66 7.61
N VAL A 85 -7.79 7.28 6.37
CA VAL A 85 -6.43 7.28 5.83
C VAL A 85 -6.02 8.71 5.47
N GLN A 86 -4.80 9.08 5.89
CA GLN A 86 -4.22 10.37 5.53
C GLN A 86 -3.29 10.21 4.34
N LEU A 87 -3.60 10.88 3.23
CA LEU A 87 -2.75 10.88 2.04
C LEU A 87 -1.54 11.78 2.26
N GLU A 88 -0.39 11.38 1.69
CA GLU A 88 0.82 12.20 1.72
C GLU A 88 0.66 13.40 0.79
N ILE A 89 1.03 14.57 1.29
CA ILE A 89 1.07 15.81 0.50
C ILE A 89 2.53 16.13 0.21
N MET A 90 2.87 16.20 -1.06
CA MET A 90 4.22 16.49 -1.53
C MET A 90 4.24 17.81 -2.27
N GLY A 91 5.33 18.54 -2.12
CA GLY A 91 5.49 19.84 -2.71
C GLY A 91 6.87 20.05 -3.30
N GLU A 92 7.31 21.31 -3.29
CA GLU A 92 8.62 21.69 -3.82
C GLU A 92 9.72 20.95 -3.04
N GLY A 93 10.67 20.37 -3.77
CA GLY A 93 11.78 19.61 -3.20
C GLY A 93 11.51 18.11 -3.04
N ASP A 94 10.27 17.67 -3.16
CA ASP A 94 9.91 16.25 -3.11
C ASP A 94 10.07 15.62 -4.50
N PRO A 95 10.23 14.28 -4.58
CA PRO A 95 10.33 13.58 -5.86
C PRO A 95 9.13 13.79 -6.78
N TYR A 96 7.94 13.96 -6.19
CA TYR A 96 6.69 14.23 -6.90
C TYR A 96 5.98 15.41 -6.26
N ARG A 97 5.12 16.06 -7.03
CA ARG A 97 4.25 17.13 -6.51
C ARG A 97 2.81 16.66 -6.57
N THR A 98 2.13 16.67 -5.43
CA THR A 98 0.70 16.35 -5.34
C THR A 98 -0.14 17.62 -5.33
N ASP A 99 -1.44 17.47 -5.63
CA ASP A 99 -2.43 18.49 -5.34
C ASP A 99 -2.80 18.44 -3.84
N GLU A 100 -3.79 19.24 -3.43
CA GLU A 100 -4.25 19.29 -2.04
C GLU A 100 -4.92 18.00 -1.57
N ARG A 101 -5.30 17.11 -2.49
CA ARG A 101 -5.88 15.80 -2.18
C ARG A 101 -4.82 14.70 -2.04
N GLY A 102 -3.56 15.00 -2.38
CA GLY A 102 -2.50 14.03 -2.37
C GLY A 102 -2.32 13.28 -3.69
N ILE A 103 -2.90 13.78 -4.78
CA ILE A 103 -2.80 13.15 -6.10
C ILE A 103 -1.75 13.85 -6.93
N ALA A 104 -0.79 13.10 -7.45
CA ALA A 104 0.22 13.56 -8.39
C ALA A 104 -0.16 13.13 -9.81
N ASP A 105 -0.09 14.07 -10.74
CA ASP A 105 -0.27 13.81 -12.17
C ASP A 105 1.12 13.81 -12.82
N VAL A 106 1.57 12.66 -13.31
CA VAL A 106 2.87 12.51 -13.94
C VAL A 106 2.76 12.29 -15.45
N GLY A 107 1.61 12.64 -16.03
CA GLY A 107 1.36 12.58 -17.47
C GLY A 107 0.57 11.35 -17.88
N ASP A 108 1.18 10.19 -17.82
CA ASP A 108 0.56 8.92 -18.21
C ASP A 108 0.01 8.13 -17.01
N MET A 109 0.07 8.70 -15.82
CA MET A 109 -0.35 8.05 -14.60
C MET A 109 -0.72 9.09 -13.54
N LEU A 110 -1.72 8.76 -12.71
CA LEU A 110 -2.05 9.46 -11.48
C LEU A 110 -1.65 8.58 -10.32
N ILE A 111 -1.04 9.17 -9.27
CA ILE A 111 -0.54 8.41 -8.12
C ILE A 111 -0.92 9.13 -6.82
N ALA A 112 -1.20 8.33 -5.77
CA ALA A 112 -1.35 8.82 -4.40
C ALA A 112 -0.61 7.87 -3.46
N TRP A 113 -0.17 8.38 -2.31
CA TRP A 113 0.62 7.65 -1.32
C TRP A 113 0.05 7.81 0.06
N PHE A 114 0.16 6.77 0.87
CA PHE A 114 -0.15 6.82 2.29
C PHE A 114 0.82 5.93 3.06
N ARG A 115 0.77 5.97 4.39
CA ARG A 115 1.68 5.21 5.24
C ARG A 115 0.93 4.25 6.12
N ASP A 116 1.56 3.08 6.36
CA ASP A 116 1.06 2.09 7.29
C ASP A 116 1.52 2.39 8.73
N PRO A 117 1.18 1.56 9.75
CA PRO A 117 1.58 1.81 11.13
C PRO A 117 3.09 1.88 11.36
N ASP A 118 3.90 1.22 10.53
CA ASP A 118 5.36 1.30 10.58
C ASP A 118 5.93 2.44 9.74
N ARG A 119 5.06 3.36 9.29
CA ARG A 119 5.43 4.49 8.44
C ARG A 119 5.94 4.07 7.07
N GLN A 120 5.64 2.86 6.65
CA GLN A 120 6.00 2.34 5.35
C GLN A 120 5.06 2.88 4.27
N VAL A 121 5.60 3.13 3.09
CA VAL A 121 4.84 3.76 2.00
C VAL A 121 4.05 2.71 1.23
N ILE A 122 2.79 3.00 1.00
CA ILE A 122 1.89 2.26 0.11
C ILE A 122 1.36 3.25 -0.92
N SER A 123 1.27 2.84 -2.17
CA SER A 123 0.75 3.71 -3.22
C SER A 123 -0.49 3.13 -3.88
N VAL A 124 -1.26 4.02 -4.50
CA VAL A 124 -2.39 3.68 -5.35
C VAL A 124 -2.21 4.46 -6.64
N PHE A 125 -2.47 3.86 -7.78
CA PHE A 125 -2.26 4.53 -9.06
C PHE A 125 -3.32 4.18 -10.09
N GLN A 126 -3.45 5.07 -11.07
CA GLN A 126 -4.35 4.91 -12.20
C GLN A 126 -3.55 5.23 -13.47
N LEU A 127 -3.63 4.35 -14.46
CA LEU A 127 -3.07 4.63 -15.79
C LEU A 127 -4.03 5.50 -16.57
N THR A 128 -3.51 6.52 -17.24
CA THR A 128 -4.32 7.47 -18.02
C THR A 128 -4.13 7.31 -19.51
#